data_e0edb3c9af33c7edd729003eba5efc88
#
_entry.id   e0edb3c9af33c7edd729003eba5efc88
#
_cell.length_a   1.000
_cell.length_b   1.000
_cell.length_c   1.000
_cell.angle_alpha   90.00
_cell.angle_beta   90.00
_cell.angle_gamma   90.00
#
_symmetry.space_group_name_H-M   'P 1'
#
loop_
_entity.id
_entity.type
_entity.pdbx_description
1 polymer ?
#
loop_
_entity_poly.entity_id
_entity_poly.type
_entity_poly.pdbx_seq_one_letter_code
_entity_poly.pdbx_strand_id
1 'polypeptide(L)'
;MDRPEAEVRFADELLLFLAPSHRRGRAACDGTSSLGHVVESLGVPLPEVGSLVVNGRPAAPGYRPGGGDVIEVGAVRRPQRLPSERFILDVHLGTVARRLRLAGVDTAYVNDIDDDTLVEQANHGRRVLLTQDRGLLCRRKLWLGAYVRGARPDEQFRDVLDRFAPALTPWTRCTACNGLLSPARKADVEQLLLPGTRRTYQTFSRCAACGRVYWRGAHSTRLEVVVESAIRAVSAAGHRPRR
;
A
#
# COMPACT_ATOMS: atom_id res chain seq x y z
N MET A 1 -29.16 8.31 -31.52
CA MET A 1 -29.59 7.18 -30.65
C MET A 1 -28.89 7.35 -29.32
N ASP A 2 -29.63 7.58 -28.25
CA ASP A 2 -29.07 7.61 -26.90
C ASP A 2 -28.48 6.22 -26.60
N ARG A 3 -27.23 6.19 -26.12
CA ARG A 3 -26.63 4.95 -25.67
C ARG A 3 -27.32 4.50 -24.39
N PRO A 4 -27.64 3.20 -24.24
CA PRO A 4 -28.22 2.71 -23.01
C PRO A 4 -27.30 2.98 -21.83
N GLU A 5 -27.82 3.60 -20.77
CA GLU A 5 -27.07 3.98 -19.58
C GLU A 5 -27.50 3.14 -18.38
N ALA A 6 -26.54 2.80 -17.50
CA ALA A 6 -26.76 2.27 -16.17
C ALA A 6 -26.52 3.35 -15.11
N GLU A 7 -27.20 3.26 -13.99
CA GLU A 7 -26.93 4.06 -12.80
C GLU A 7 -25.78 3.43 -12.02
N VAL A 8 -24.77 4.22 -11.62
CA VAL A 8 -23.61 3.72 -10.86
C VAL A 8 -23.44 4.52 -9.58
N ARG A 9 -23.51 3.86 -8.45
CA ARG A 9 -23.36 4.43 -7.11
C ARG A 9 -22.05 3.95 -6.50
N PHE A 10 -21.19 4.88 -6.09
CA PHE A 10 -19.90 4.58 -5.47
C PHE A 10 -19.94 4.87 -3.98
N ALA A 11 -19.29 4.02 -3.19
CA ALA A 11 -19.00 4.33 -1.79
C ALA A 11 -18.13 5.61 -1.68
N ASP A 12 -18.32 6.38 -0.61
CA ASP A 12 -17.63 7.66 -0.40
C ASP A 12 -16.12 7.57 -0.50
N GLU A 13 -15.55 6.46 -0.02
CA GLU A 13 -14.12 6.19 -0.07
C GLU A 13 -13.55 6.06 -1.50
N LEU A 14 -14.41 5.83 -2.50
CA LEU A 14 -14.02 5.72 -3.90
C LEU A 14 -14.15 7.03 -4.67
N LEU A 15 -14.82 8.05 -4.12
CA LEU A 15 -15.07 9.33 -4.79
C LEU A 15 -13.79 10.08 -5.16
N LEU A 16 -12.68 9.82 -4.45
CA LEU A 16 -11.37 10.39 -4.76
C LEU A 16 -10.82 9.99 -6.15
N PHE A 17 -11.32 8.86 -6.68
CA PHE A 17 -10.90 8.35 -8.00
C PHE A 17 -11.73 8.93 -9.14
N LEU A 18 -12.94 9.42 -8.86
CA LEU A 18 -13.87 9.86 -9.88
C LEU A 18 -13.53 11.27 -10.38
N ALA A 19 -13.55 11.44 -11.70
CA ALA A 19 -13.61 12.77 -12.28
C ALA A 19 -14.95 13.46 -11.92
N PRO A 20 -15.00 14.80 -11.84
CA PRO A 20 -16.24 15.52 -11.55
C PRO A 20 -17.42 15.15 -12.46
N SER A 21 -17.16 14.88 -13.73
CA SER A 21 -18.16 14.43 -14.71
C SER A 21 -18.77 13.06 -14.38
N HIS A 22 -17.99 12.15 -13.80
CA HIS A 22 -18.41 10.79 -13.47
C HIS A 22 -19.14 10.69 -12.12
N ARG A 23 -19.10 11.74 -11.29
CA ARG A 23 -19.87 11.80 -10.01
C ARG A 23 -21.38 11.84 -10.23
N ARG A 24 -21.84 12.04 -11.48
CA ARG A 24 -23.27 12.00 -11.82
C ARG A 24 -23.87 10.60 -11.77
N GLY A 25 -23.06 9.57 -11.56
CA GLY A 25 -23.53 8.22 -11.32
C GLY A 25 -24.15 7.55 -12.54
N ARG A 26 -23.69 7.85 -13.76
CA ARG A 26 -24.15 7.21 -15.00
C ARG A 26 -23.01 6.71 -15.85
N ALA A 27 -23.18 5.56 -16.45
CA ALA A 27 -22.23 4.94 -17.39
C ALA A 27 -22.98 4.36 -18.58
N ALA A 28 -22.39 4.50 -19.77
CA ALA A 28 -22.89 3.82 -20.94
C ALA A 28 -22.67 2.30 -20.78
N CYS A 29 -23.75 1.53 -20.85
CA CYS A 29 -23.75 0.08 -20.66
C CYS A 29 -24.64 -0.58 -21.71
N ASP A 30 -24.03 -1.16 -22.72
CA ASP A 30 -24.68 -1.81 -23.87
C ASP A 30 -24.66 -3.35 -23.79
N GLY A 31 -24.26 -3.92 -22.64
CA GLY A 31 -24.10 -5.35 -22.44
C GLY A 31 -22.83 -5.95 -23.04
N THR A 32 -21.93 -5.15 -23.65
CA THR A 32 -20.70 -5.65 -24.27
C THR A 32 -19.50 -5.56 -23.35
N SER A 33 -19.37 -4.45 -22.61
CA SER A 33 -18.27 -4.23 -21.67
C SER A 33 -18.51 -4.95 -20.34
N SER A 34 -17.44 -5.47 -19.74
CA SER A 34 -17.51 -6.06 -18.40
C SER A 34 -17.69 -4.99 -17.32
N LEU A 35 -18.33 -5.33 -16.23
CA LEU A 35 -18.55 -4.45 -15.07
C LEU A 35 -17.22 -3.88 -14.52
N GLY A 36 -16.17 -4.73 -14.46
CA GLY A 36 -14.84 -4.27 -14.08
C GLY A 36 -14.33 -3.17 -15.02
N HIS A 37 -14.46 -3.35 -16.35
CA HIS A 37 -14.06 -2.33 -17.31
C HIS A 37 -14.88 -1.04 -17.17
N VAL A 38 -16.18 -1.15 -16.93
CA VAL A 38 -17.05 0.02 -16.69
C VAL A 38 -16.55 0.79 -15.46
N VAL A 39 -16.26 0.12 -14.36
CA VAL A 39 -15.76 0.75 -13.12
C VAL A 39 -14.40 1.42 -13.33
N GLU A 40 -13.47 0.74 -14.02
CA GLU A 40 -12.15 1.31 -14.34
C GLU A 40 -12.24 2.51 -15.30
N SER A 41 -13.14 2.47 -16.28
CA SER A 41 -13.36 3.59 -17.21
C SER A 41 -13.90 4.85 -16.51
N LEU A 42 -14.59 4.68 -15.38
CA LEU A 42 -15.02 5.79 -14.52
C LEU A 42 -13.90 6.30 -13.61
N GLY A 43 -12.75 5.62 -13.57
CA GLY A 43 -11.53 6.03 -12.87
C GLY A 43 -11.20 5.25 -11.61
N VAL A 44 -12.01 4.26 -11.21
CA VAL A 44 -11.77 3.47 -9.98
C VAL A 44 -10.99 2.19 -10.32
N PRO A 45 -9.74 2.03 -9.85
CA PRO A 45 -8.98 0.80 -10.06
C PRO A 45 -9.62 -0.38 -9.33
N LEU A 46 -9.71 -1.55 -9.97
CA LEU A 46 -10.31 -2.75 -9.37
C LEU A 46 -9.68 -3.19 -8.05
N PRO A 47 -8.37 -3.03 -7.76
CA PRO A 47 -7.82 -3.31 -6.44
C PRO A 47 -8.40 -2.47 -5.28
N GLU A 48 -9.11 -1.37 -5.59
CA GLU A 48 -9.79 -0.53 -4.59
C GLU A 48 -11.26 -0.93 -4.37
N VAL A 49 -11.79 -1.83 -5.21
CA VAL A 49 -13.16 -2.29 -5.15
C VAL A 49 -13.28 -3.50 -4.23
N GLY A 50 -14.11 -3.39 -3.21
CA GLY A 50 -14.38 -4.45 -2.23
C GLY A 50 -15.64 -5.26 -2.56
N SER A 51 -16.62 -4.64 -3.19
CA SER A 51 -17.87 -5.30 -3.60
C SER A 51 -18.46 -4.67 -4.85
N LEU A 52 -19.11 -5.51 -5.65
CA LEU A 52 -19.90 -5.11 -6.81
C LEU A 52 -21.30 -5.72 -6.65
N VAL A 53 -22.31 -4.88 -6.77
CA VAL A 53 -23.71 -5.29 -6.67
C VAL A 53 -24.46 -4.72 -7.88
N VAL A 54 -25.28 -5.53 -8.55
CA VAL A 54 -26.12 -5.10 -9.66
C VAL A 54 -27.55 -5.48 -9.35
N ASN A 55 -28.45 -4.50 -9.37
CA ASN A 55 -29.88 -4.66 -9.04
C ASN A 55 -30.09 -5.39 -7.69
N GLY A 56 -29.30 -5.02 -6.67
CA GLY A 56 -29.33 -5.61 -5.34
C GLY A 56 -28.72 -7.00 -5.20
N ARG A 57 -28.07 -7.56 -6.24
CA ARG A 57 -27.42 -8.87 -6.22
C ARG A 57 -25.91 -8.76 -6.39
N PRO A 58 -25.10 -9.52 -5.63
CA PRO A 58 -23.66 -9.56 -5.83
C PRO A 58 -23.30 -9.95 -7.26
N ALA A 59 -22.35 -9.25 -7.85
CA ALA A 59 -21.88 -9.48 -9.21
C ALA A 59 -20.35 -9.62 -9.27
N ALA A 60 -19.86 -10.43 -10.21
CA ALA A 60 -18.43 -10.54 -10.48
C ALA A 60 -17.97 -9.42 -11.43
N PRO A 61 -16.66 -9.04 -11.44
CA PRO A 61 -16.14 -8.05 -12.40
C PRO A 61 -16.38 -8.40 -13.87
N GLY A 62 -16.55 -9.67 -14.19
CA GLY A 62 -16.86 -10.15 -15.55
C GLY A 62 -18.34 -10.02 -15.98
N TYR A 63 -19.25 -9.64 -15.09
CA TYR A 63 -20.65 -9.37 -15.42
C TYR A 63 -20.74 -8.29 -16.51
N ARG A 64 -21.74 -8.36 -17.36
CA ARG A 64 -21.96 -7.39 -18.45
C ARG A 64 -23.24 -6.60 -18.18
N PRO A 65 -23.15 -5.38 -17.64
CA PRO A 65 -24.32 -4.57 -17.33
C PRO A 65 -24.97 -4.02 -18.62
N GLY A 66 -26.30 -3.94 -18.57
CA GLY A 66 -27.12 -3.33 -19.61
C GLY A 66 -27.69 -1.97 -19.21
N GLY A 67 -28.39 -1.34 -20.15
CA GLY A 67 -29.11 -0.11 -19.86
C GLY A 67 -30.23 -0.33 -18.84
N GLY A 68 -30.35 0.60 -17.90
CA GLY A 68 -31.32 0.54 -16.78
C GLY A 68 -30.83 -0.24 -15.56
N ASP A 69 -29.67 -0.90 -15.60
CA ASP A 69 -29.10 -1.53 -14.40
C ASP A 69 -28.71 -0.48 -13.34
N VAL A 70 -28.86 -0.85 -12.07
CA VAL A 70 -28.36 -0.09 -10.92
C VAL A 70 -27.16 -0.84 -10.36
N ILE A 71 -25.98 -0.20 -10.45
CA ILE A 71 -24.69 -0.75 -10.05
C ILE A 71 -24.23 -0.05 -8.77
N GLU A 72 -23.92 -0.84 -7.73
CA GLU A 72 -23.34 -0.33 -6.48
C GLU A 72 -21.90 -0.85 -6.35
N VAL A 73 -20.94 0.08 -6.16
CA VAL A 73 -19.50 -0.20 -6.06
C VAL A 73 -19.03 0.15 -4.66
N GLY A 74 -18.76 -0.86 -3.86
CA GLY A 74 -18.23 -0.72 -2.49
C GLY A 74 -16.71 -0.70 -2.46
N ALA A 75 -16.14 0.05 -1.51
CA ALA A 75 -14.70 0.08 -1.28
C ALA A 75 -14.19 -1.18 -0.56
N VAL A 76 -12.87 -1.44 -0.67
CA VAL A 76 -12.22 -2.47 0.15
C VAL A 76 -12.39 -2.17 1.64
N ARG A 77 -12.70 -3.21 2.41
CA ARG A 77 -12.80 -3.11 3.87
C ARG A 77 -11.43 -2.90 4.50
N ARG A 78 -11.39 -2.14 5.58
CA ARG A 78 -10.19 -1.89 6.36
C ARG A 78 -10.35 -2.40 7.81
N PRO A 79 -9.38 -3.14 8.36
CA PRO A 79 -8.15 -3.60 7.70
C PRO A 79 -8.42 -4.68 6.63
N GLN A 80 -7.69 -4.57 5.52
CA GLN A 80 -7.77 -5.52 4.41
C GLN A 80 -6.87 -6.72 4.70
N ARG A 81 -7.43 -7.93 4.69
CA ARG A 81 -6.64 -9.15 4.77
C ARG A 81 -5.94 -9.41 3.45
N LEU A 82 -4.67 -9.71 3.53
CA LEU A 82 -3.83 -10.01 2.38
C LEU A 82 -3.31 -11.45 2.42
N PRO A 83 -3.11 -12.07 1.26
CA PRO A 83 -2.44 -13.37 1.17
C PRO A 83 -0.93 -13.26 1.46
N SER A 84 -0.38 -12.04 1.50
CA SER A 84 1.03 -11.74 1.80
C SER A 84 1.12 -10.35 2.46
N GLU A 85 1.87 -10.24 3.54
CA GLU A 85 2.20 -8.97 4.19
C GLU A 85 3.56 -8.40 3.70
N ARG A 86 3.96 -8.75 2.49
CA ARG A 86 5.17 -8.26 1.83
C ARG A 86 4.79 -7.19 0.82
N PHE A 87 5.42 -6.04 0.92
CA PHE A 87 5.11 -4.88 0.05
C PHE A 87 6.26 -4.58 -0.91
N ILE A 88 5.93 -3.97 -2.03
CA ILE A 88 6.86 -3.25 -2.91
C ILE A 88 6.26 -1.89 -3.22
N LEU A 89 7.06 -0.85 -3.12
CA LEU A 89 6.59 0.53 -3.26
C LEU A 89 7.12 1.15 -4.54
N ASP A 90 6.24 1.92 -5.16
CA ASP A 90 6.55 2.79 -6.29
C ASP A 90 7.58 3.87 -5.91
N VAL A 91 8.32 4.38 -6.91
CA VAL A 91 9.48 5.28 -6.77
C VAL A 91 9.18 6.52 -5.93
N HIS A 92 7.97 7.05 -5.97
CA HIS A 92 7.57 8.24 -5.20
C HIS A 92 7.34 7.98 -3.70
N LEU A 93 7.29 6.72 -3.27
CA LEU A 93 6.98 6.33 -1.89
C LEU A 93 8.21 5.95 -1.05
N GLY A 94 9.42 6.41 -1.42
CA GLY A 94 10.66 6.04 -0.76
C GLY A 94 10.72 6.37 0.73
N THR A 95 10.12 7.47 1.17
CA THR A 95 10.03 7.80 2.61
C THR A 95 9.10 6.84 3.35
N VAL A 96 7.98 6.45 2.75
CA VAL A 96 7.06 5.45 3.31
C VAL A 96 7.75 4.09 3.42
N ALA A 97 8.52 3.68 2.39
CA ALA A 97 9.30 2.44 2.41
C ALA A 97 10.26 2.39 3.60
N ARG A 98 11.00 3.48 3.86
CA ARG A 98 11.93 3.55 5.01
C ARG A 98 11.20 3.44 6.35
N ARG A 99 10.01 4.05 6.48
CA ARG A 99 9.20 3.99 7.71
C ARG A 99 8.61 2.61 7.95
N LEU A 100 8.13 1.95 6.91
CA LEU A 100 7.63 0.57 6.99
C LEU A 100 8.75 -0.39 7.40
N ARG A 101 9.96 -0.26 6.81
CA ARG A 101 11.14 -1.03 7.23
C ARG A 101 11.53 -0.76 8.68
N LEU A 102 11.47 0.50 9.13
CA LEU A 102 11.73 0.87 10.52
C LEU A 102 10.73 0.20 11.47
N ALA A 103 9.46 0.10 11.07
CA ALA A 103 8.43 -0.62 11.80
C ALA A 103 8.55 -2.16 11.67
N GLY A 104 9.53 -2.66 10.91
CA GLY A 104 9.83 -4.08 10.74
C GLY A 104 9.03 -4.77 9.62
N VAL A 105 8.27 -4.00 8.83
CA VAL A 105 7.46 -4.54 7.72
C VAL A 105 8.35 -4.83 6.51
N ASP A 106 8.19 -6.02 5.90
CA ASP A 106 8.93 -6.42 4.70
C ASP A 106 8.53 -5.56 3.50
N THR A 107 9.40 -4.63 3.11
CA THR A 107 9.10 -3.60 2.13
C THR A 107 10.24 -3.45 1.13
N ALA A 108 10.04 -3.95 -0.09
CA ALA A 108 10.94 -3.72 -1.22
C ALA A 108 10.75 -2.30 -1.76
N TYR A 109 11.84 -1.70 -2.24
CA TYR A 109 11.83 -0.38 -2.86
C TYR A 109 13.12 -0.15 -3.63
N VAL A 110 13.00 0.38 -4.84
CA VAL A 110 14.09 0.80 -5.71
C VAL A 110 13.82 2.24 -6.14
N ASN A 111 14.86 3.10 -6.12
CA ASN A 111 14.69 4.53 -6.43
C ASN A 111 14.39 4.81 -7.91
N ASP A 112 14.88 3.95 -8.80
CA ASP A 112 14.77 4.10 -10.24
C ASP A 112 14.43 2.74 -10.83
N ILE A 113 13.17 2.56 -11.18
CA ILE A 113 12.62 1.34 -11.74
C ILE A 113 11.43 1.72 -12.63
N ASP A 114 11.38 1.16 -13.82
CA ASP A 114 10.23 1.33 -14.70
C ASP A 114 9.02 0.51 -14.23
N ASP A 115 7.85 0.91 -14.70
CA ASP A 115 6.59 0.31 -14.31
C ASP A 115 6.48 -1.18 -14.61
N ASP A 116 6.98 -1.64 -15.76
CA ASP A 116 6.87 -3.05 -16.17
C ASP A 116 7.74 -3.91 -15.27
N THR A 117 8.97 -3.51 -15.02
CA THR A 117 9.88 -4.16 -14.08
C THR A 117 9.33 -4.15 -12.66
N LEU A 118 8.69 -3.04 -12.23
CA LEU A 118 8.07 -2.94 -10.91
C LEU A 118 6.94 -3.96 -10.74
N VAL A 119 6.06 -4.09 -11.73
CA VAL A 119 4.97 -5.08 -11.74
C VAL A 119 5.51 -6.51 -11.77
N GLU A 120 6.55 -6.78 -12.56
CA GLU A 120 7.21 -8.09 -12.59
C GLU A 120 7.81 -8.47 -11.25
N GLN A 121 8.51 -7.53 -10.57
CA GLN A 121 9.06 -7.76 -9.24
C GLN A 121 7.95 -7.95 -8.18
N ALA A 122 6.85 -7.21 -8.28
CA ALA A 122 5.68 -7.40 -7.41
C ALA A 122 5.14 -8.82 -7.52
N ASN A 123 4.92 -9.29 -8.73
CA ASN A 123 4.36 -10.60 -9.03
C ASN A 123 5.32 -11.74 -8.61
N HIS A 124 6.59 -11.67 -9.05
CA HIS A 124 7.60 -12.68 -8.74
C HIS A 124 7.81 -12.82 -7.23
N GLY A 125 7.92 -11.67 -6.54
CA GLY A 125 8.10 -11.62 -5.08
C GLY A 125 6.84 -11.90 -4.27
N ARG A 126 5.67 -12.08 -4.91
CA ARG A 126 4.34 -12.09 -4.28
C ARG A 126 4.20 -10.93 -3.28
N ARG A 127 4.49 -9.71 -3.74
CA ARG A 127 4.43 -8.48 -2.97
C ARG A 127 3.23 -7.65 -3.39
N VAL A 128 2.57 -7.02 -2.45
CA VAL A 128 1.52 -6.03 -2.73
C VAL A 128 2.18 -4.76 -3.24
N LEU A 129 1.86 -4.35 -4.46
CA LEU A 129 2.33 -3.07 -5.02
C LEU A 129 1.56 -1.91 -4.38
N LEU A 130 2.29 -1.01 -3.73
CA LEU A 130 1.77 0.24 -3.17
C LEU A 130 2.17 1.40 -4.08
N THR A 131 1.18 2.13 -4.60
CA THR A 131 1.41 3.24 -5.53
C THR A 131 0.35 4.32 -5.41
N GLN A 132 0.63 5.51 -5.93
CA GLN A 132 -0.35 6.56 -6.21
C GLN A 132 -0.70 6.68 -7.70
N ASP A 133 -0.11 5.83 -8.54
CA ASP A 133 -0.45 5.72 -9.94
C ASP A 133 -1.61 4.74 -10.16
N ARG A 134 -2.73 5.28 -10.64
CA ARG A 134 -3.92 4.49 -10.98
C ARG A 134 -3.68 3.59 -12.20
N GLY A 135 -2.86 4.04 -13.14
CA GLY A 135 -2.52 3.26 -14.35
C GLY A 135 -1.80 1.97 -14.00
N LEU A 136 -0.89 2.01 -13.02
CA LEU A 136 -0.23 0.81 -12.49
C LEU A 136 -1.24 -0.17 -11.89
N LEU A 137 -2.23 0.32 -11.15
CA LEU A 137 -3.26 -0.52 -10.52
C LEU A 137 -4.25 -1.14 -11.51
N CYS A 138 -4.43 -0.53 -12.69
CA CYS A 138 -5.27 -1.06 -13.77
C CYS A 138 -4.55 -2.08 -14.66
N ARG A 139 -3.26 -2.38 -14.42
CA ARG A 139 -2.52 -3.35 -15.22
C ARG A 139 -3.01 -4.78 -14.96
N ARG A 140 -3.55 -5.43 -15.98
CA ARG A 140 -4.10 -6.80 -15.90
C ARG A 140 -3.12 -7.85 -15.39
N LYS A 141 -1.81 -7.63 -15.57
CA LYS A 141 -0.75 -8.53 -15.11
C LYS A 141 -0.46 -8.38 -13.61
N LEU A 142 -0.91 -7.31 -12.96
CA LEU A 142 -0.62 -7.06 -11.57
C LEU A 142 -1.36 -8.06 -10.67
N TRP A 143 -0.59 -8.85 -9.90
CA TRP A 143 -1.15 -9.84 -8.99
C TRP A 143 -1.96 -9.19 -7.85
N LEU A 144 -1.42 -8.18 -7.20
CA LEU A 144 -2.09 -7.47 -6.12
C LEU A 144 -1.50 -6.07 -5.95
N GLY A 145 -2.37 -5.08 -5.87
CA GLY A 145 -1.98 -3.69 -5.70
C GLY A 145 -2.90 -2.93 -4.75
N ALA A 146 -2.46 -1.77 -4.31
CA ALA A 146 -3.24 -0.86 -3.49
C ALA A 146 -2.83 0.60 -3.73
N TYR A 147 -3.82 1.47 -3.78
CA TYR A 147 -3.59 2.91 -3.83
C TYR A 147 -3.22 3.43 -2.44
N VAL A 148 -2.16 4.22 -2.35
CA VAL A 148 -1.74 4.87 -1.11
C VAL A 148 -2.31 6.28 -1.06
N ARG A 149 -3.16 6.55 -0.07
CA ARG A 149 -3.81 7.85 0.11
C ARG A 149 -2.90 8.82 0.87
N GLY A 150 -3.13 10.11 0.64
CA GLY A 150 -2.41 11.20 1.31
C GLY A 150 -1.36 11.85 0.41
N ALA A 151 -1.14 13.15 0.63
CA ALA A 151 -0.16 13.96 -0.08
C ALA A 151 1.21 13.95 0.60
N ARG A 152 1.24 13.76 1.92
CA ARG A 152 2.46 13.80 2.73
C ARG A 152 2.88 12.40 3.20
N PRO A 153 4.18 12.12 3.35
CA PRO A 153 4.67 10.82 3.80
C PRO A 153 4.08 10.31 5.13
N ASP A 154 3.68 11.22 6.04
CA ASP A 154 3.03 10.85 7.30
C ASP A 154 1.61 10.32 7.08
N GLU A 155 0.87 10.94 6.17
CA GLU A 155 -0.48 10.54 5.79
C GLU A 155 -0.46 9.21 5.05
N GLN A 156 0.45 9.08 4.08
CA GLN A 156 0.66 7.87 3.29
C GLN A 156 1.04 6.67 4.17
N PHE A 157 1.97 6.88 5.10
CA PHE A 157 2.38 5.84 6.05
C PHE A 157 1.21 5.39 6.92
N ARG A 158 0.43 6.34 7.45
CA ARG A 158 -0.76 6.05 8.27
C ARG A 158 -1.83 5.31 7.46
N ASP A 159 -2.06 5.70 6.20
CA ASP A 159 -3.02 5.03 5.30
C ASP A 159 -2.65 3.56 5.09
N VAL A 160 -1.37 3.24 4.87
CA VAL A 160 -0.89 1.85 4.73
C VAL A 160 -1.13 1.05 6.01
N LEU A 161 -0.81 1.63 7.18
CA LEU A 161 -1.03 0.98 8.47
C LEU A 161 -2.51 0.75 8.78
N ASP A 162 -3.36 1.74 8.50
CA ASP A 162 -4.81 1.63 8.66
C ASP A 162 -5.43 0.60 7.71
N ARG A 163 -4.94 0.56 6.48
CA ARG A 163 -5.46 -0.35 5.46
C ARG A 163 -5.13 -1.81 5.71
N PHE A 164 -3.92 -2.11 6.17
CA PHE A 164 -3.44 -3.48 6.23
C PHE A 164 -3.22 -4.00 7.65
N ALA A 165 -3.05 -3.11 8.62
CA ALA A 165 -2.68 -3.46 10.00
C ALA A 165 -1.59 -4.56 10.05
N PRO A 166 -0.43 -4.37 9.36
CA PRO A 166 0.58 -5.41 9.25
C PRO A 166 1.20 -5.75 10.61
N ALA A 167 1.72 -6.95 10.76
CA ALA A 167 2.50 -7.32 11.94
C ALA A 167 3.75 -6.44 12.05
N LEU A 168 3.91 -5.79 13.21
CA LEU A 168 5.03 -4.88 13.46
C LEU A 168 6.12 -5.57 14.29
N THR A 169 7.35 -5.49 13.79
CA THR A 169 8.56 -5.91 14.49
C THR A 169 9.63 -4.81 14.40
N PRO A 170 9.44 -3.68 15.12
CA PRO A 170 10.29 -2.51 14.98
C PRO A 170 11.78 -2.82 15.16
N TRP A 171 12.62 -2.10 14.43
CA TRP A 171 14.08 -2.17 14.51
C TRP A 171 14.70 -3.50 14.06
N THR A 172 13.95 -4.34 13.36
CA THR A 172 14.44 -5.64 12.86
C THR A 172 14.89 -5.59 11.40
N ARG A 173 14.60 -4.50 10.68
CA ARG A 173 14.95 -4.36 9.26
C ARG A 173 15.80 -3.13 8.97
N CYS A 174 16.70 -3.31 8.02
CA CYS A 174 17.52 -2.24 7.48
C CYS A 174 16.66 -1.23 6.71
N THR A 175 16.64 0.02 7.15
CA THR A 175 15.87 1.08 6.48
C THR A 175 16.39 1.38 5.07
N ALA A 176 17.65 1.05 4.75
CA ALA A 176 18.24 1.27 3.45
C ALA A 176 17.89 0.17 2.43
N CYS A 177 18.04 -1.13 2.77
CA CYS A 177 17.93 -2.22 1.80
C CYS A 177 16.88 -3.28 2.15
N ASN A 178 16.13 -3.13 3.26
CA ASN A 178 15.15 -4.10 3.75
C ASN A 178 15.72 -5.41 4.34
N GLY A 179 17.04 -5.62 4.33
CA GLY A 179 17.67 -6.80 4.92
C GLY A 179 17.44 -6.88 6.43
N LEU A 180 17.52 -8.07 7.00
CA LEU A 180 17.38 -8.27 8.44
C LEU A 180 18.57 -7.67 9.18
N LEU A 181 18.28 -7.11 10.36
CA LEU A 181 19.28 -6.62 11.30
C LEU A 181 19.57 -7.69 12.35
N SER A 182 20.85 -7.93 12.60
CA SER A 182 21.32 -8.81 13.69
C SER A 182 22.15 -8.01 14.69
N PRO A 183 22.10 -8.34 15.98
CA PRO A 183 22.99 -7.77 16.98
C PRO A 183 24.46 -7.89 16.53
N ALA A 184 25.26 -6.84 16.73
CA ALA A 184 26.67 -6.83 16.40
C ALA A 184 27.49 -6.43 17.61
N ARG A 185 28.60 -7.16 17.86
CA ARG A 185 29.56 -6.77 18.92
C ARG A 185 30.27 -5.50 18.48
N LYS A 186 30.54 -4.62 19.42
CA LYS A 186 31.22 -3.35 19.18
C LYS A 186 32.56 -3.56 18.44
N ALA A 187 33.34 -4.55 18.86
CA ALA A 187 34.63 -4.88 18.23
C ALA A 187 34.50 -5.21 16.73
N ASP A 188 33.37 -5.82 16.31
CA ASP A 188 33.15 -6.23 14.91
C ASP A 188 32.75 -5.05 14.00
N VAL A 189 32.36 -3.92 14.58
CA VAL A 189 31.87 -2.73 13.84
C VAL A 189 32.68 -1.46 14.14
N GLU A 190 33.59 -1.52 15.08
CA GLU A 190 34.31 -0.36 15.61
C GLU A 190 34.98 0.50 14.54
N GLN A 191 35.58 -0.14 13.53
CA GLN A 191 36.26 0.54 12.44
C GLN A 191 35.32 1.30 11.51
N LEU A 192 34.00 0.95 11.52
CA LEU A 192 32.96 1.59 10.72
C LEU A 192 32.32 2.78 11.45
N LEU A 193 32.67 3.00 12.73
CA LEU A 193 32.06 4.02 13.57
C LEU A 193 32.89 5.30 13.62
N LEU A 194 32.18 6.44 13.59
CA LEU A 194 32.79 7.73 13.87
C LEU A 194 33.32 7.76 15.32
N PRO A 195 34.41 8.50 15.63
CA PRO A 195 35.02 8.54 16.96
C PRO A 195 34.05 8.86 18.11
N GLY A 196 33.10 9.79 17.89
CA GLY A 196 32.09 10.13 18.88
C GLY A 196 31.13 8.96 19.14
N THR A 197 30.62 8.32 18.09
CA THR A 197 29.74 7.15 18.19
C THR A 197 30.42 5.99 18.91
N ARG A 198 31.68 5.73 18.58
CA ARG A 198 32.50 4.69 19.18
C ARG A 198 32.66 4.89 20.71
N ARG A 199 32.84 6.13 21.16
CA ARG A 199 32.96 6.42 22.60
C ARG A 199 31.62 6.30 23.35
N THR A 200 30.54 6.74 22.72
CA THR A 200 29.24 6.95 23.41
C THR A 200 28.37 5.69 23.44
N TYR A 201 28.39 4.87 22.39
CA TYR A 201 27.42 3.78 22.26
C TYR A 201 28.06 2.39 22.40
N GLN A 202 27.29 1.44 22.94
CA GLN A 202 27.74 0.07 23.20
C GLN A 202 26.90 -0.99 22.48
N THR A 203 25.67 -0.64 22.08
CA THR A 203 24.75 -1.58 21.43
C THR A 203 24.60 -1.24 19.96
N PHE A 204 24.90 -2.20 19.10
CA PHE A 204 24.87 -2.06 17.65
C PHE A 204 24.10 -3.21 17.00
N SER A 205 23.53 -2.93 15.85
CA SER A 205 22.99 -3.93 14.92
C SER A 205 23.61 -3.75 13.57
N ARG A 206 23.83 -4.85 12.85
CA ARG A 206 24.39 -4.84 11.49
C ARG A 206 23.43 -5.51 10.52
N CYS A 207 23.27 -4.90 9.35
CA CYS A 207 22.47 -5.50 8.28
C CYS A 207 23.21 -6.69 7.67
N ALA A 208 22.57 -7.86 7.64
CA ALA A 208 23.12 -9.06 7.04
C ALA A 208 23.33 -8.93 5.52
N ALA A 209 22.52 -8.09 4.83
CA ALA A 209 22.58 -7.95 3.37
C ALA A 209 23.57 -6.86 2.90
N CYS A 210 23.52 -5.65 3.46
CA CYS A 210 24.35 -4.52 2.99
C CYS A 210 25.45 -4.10 3.95
N GLY A 211 25.61 -4.77 5.10
CA GLY A 211 26.66 -4.50 6.08
C GLY A 211 26.50 -3.21 6.90
N ARG A 212 25.47 -2.41 6.64
CA ARG A 212 25.23 -1.12 7.30
C ARG A 212 24.99 -1.31 8.80
N VAL A 213 25.65 -0.46 9.60
CA VAL A 213 25.58 -0.51 11.07
C VAL A 213 24.54 0.48 11.58
N TYR A 214 23.80 0.08 12.59
CA TYR A 214 22.76 0.86 13.27
C TYR A 214 22.97 0.89 14.78
N TRP A 215 22.63 2.00 15.40
CA TRP A 215 22.63 2.18 16.86
C TRP A 215 21.51 3.14 17.27
N ARG A 216 21.08 3.08 18.52
CA ARG A 216 20.12 4.05 19.08
C ARG A 216 20.92 5.24 19.63
N GLY A 217 20.90 6.34 18.89
CA GLY A 217 21.61 7.58 19.22
C GLY A 217 20.67 8.74 19.44
N ALA A 218 21.20 9.96 19.52
CA ALA A 218 20.43 11.19 19.75
C ALA A 218 19.28 11.43 18.73
N HIS A 219 19.38 10.87 17.53
CA HIS A 219 18.32 10.96 16.53
C HIS A 219 17.27 9.85 16.64
N SER A 220 17.46 8.87 17.54
CA SER A 220 16.50 7.77 17.70
C SER A 220 15.15 8.23 18.22
N THR A 221 15.09 9.30 19.02
CA THR A 221 13.84 9.85 19.55
C THR A 221 12.80 10.17 18.45
N ARG A 222 13.25 10.77 17.32
CA ARG A 222 12.35 11.02 16.18
C ARG A 222 11.85 9.74 15.52
N LEU A 223 12.70 8.73 15.46
CA LEU A 223 12.35 7.43 14.90
C LEU A 223 11.44 6.64 15.85
N GLU A 224 11.63 6.77 17.15
CA GLU A 224 10.77 6.20 18.19
C GLU A 224 9.34 6.75 18.09
N VAL A 225 9.16 8.06 17.87
CA VAL A 225 7.85 8.66 17.60
C VAL A 225 7.15 8.02 16.39
N VAL A 226 7.90 7.75 15.32
CA VAL A 226 7.36 7.06 14.12
C VAL A 226 6.91 5.64 14.47
N VAL A 227 7.73 4.89 15.22
CA VAL A 227 7.40 3.51 15.66
C VAL A 227 6.19 3.49 16.57
N GLU A 228 6.13 4.37 17.57
CA GLU A 228 4.99 4.47 18.48
C GLU A 228 3.69 4.86 17.75
N SER A 229 3.80 5.78 16.79
CA SER A 229 2.68 6.15 15.94
C SER A 229 2.17 4.95 15.12
N ALA A 230 3.10 4.11 14.61
CA ALA A 230 2.74 2.90 13.88
C ALA A 230 2.02 1.88 14.78
N ILE A 231 2.54 1.64 15.97
CA ILE A 231 1.94 0.71 16.94
C ILE A 231 0.52 1.18 17.29
N ARG A 232 0.34 2.46 17.59
CA ARG A 232 -1.00 3.02 17.88
C ARG A 232 -1.97 2.88 16.70
N ALA A 233 -1.50 3.15 15.47
CA ALA A 233 -2.34 3.04 14.27
C ALA A 233 -2.81 1.60 14.03
N VAL A 234 -1.92 0.63 14.10
CA VAL A 234 -2.25 -0.80 13.91
C VAL A 234 -3.17 -1.31 15.02
N SER A 235 -2.92 -0.94 16.29
CA SER A 235 -3.80 -1.29 17.40
C SER A 235 -5.22 -0.74 17.20
N ALA A 236 -5.35 0.52 16.78
CA ALA A 236 -6.64 1.14 16.51
C ALA A 236 -7.38 0.47 15.34
N ALA A 237 -6.67 0.09 14.27
CA ALA A 237 -7.24 -0.62 13.12
C ALA A 237 -7.73 -2.03 13.51
N GLY A 238 -6.96 -2.75 14.34
CA GLY A 238 -7.31 -4.09 14.81
C GLY A 238 -8.55 -4.14 15.75
N HIS A 239 -8.88 -3.02 16.39
CA HIS A 239 -10.04 -2.91 17.28
C HIS A 239 -11.33 -2.44 16.59
N ARG A 240 -11.31 -2.16 15.29
CA ARG A 240 -12.54 -1.79 14.57
C ARG A 240 -13.52 -2.97 14.53
N PRO A 241 -14.80 -2.81 14.97
CA PRO A 241 -15.76 -3.88 14.93
C PRO A 241 -15.97 -4.34 13.50
N ARG A 242 -16.10 -5.65 13.31
CA ARG A 242 -16.45 -6.26 12.02
C ARG A 242 -17.90 -5.91 11.70
N ARG A 243 -18.13 -4.84 10.96
CA ARG A 243 -19.45 -4.52 10.39
C ARG A 243 -19.66 -5.30 9.10
#